data_a4c7283cb4b9d51361a971c60de96137
#
_entry.id   a4c7283cb4b9d51361a971c60de96137
#
_cell.length_a   1.000
_cell.length_b   1.000
_cell.length_c   1.000
_cell.angle_alpha   90.00
_cell.angle_beta   90.00
_cell.angle_gamma   90.00
#
_symmetry.space_group_name_H-M   'P 1'
#
loop_
_entity.id
_entity.type
_entity.pdbx_description
1 polymer ?
#
loop_
_entity_poly.entity_id
_entity_poly.type
_entity_poly.pdbx_seq_one_letter_code
_entity_poly.pdbx_strand_id
1 'polypeptide(L)'
;MQVRLKYAGIDAAIISDVAQAIGAMADEAADDTFYAVANYTAFPPLVKELDGLKGADAATVAARAAVRADGSALPVGIAPVELSRPLRIVYLYPDALNLYGDGGNVIALERRCAWRGIPVRVDEVRMGEVLDLHDADIVMMGGGSDRDQLAVAHELLAQKDKVAAYVEDGGSLLAICGSYQLLGRSYYMGENRIEGLGVIAAETVRGSDRLIGNVAVKTDLAPEPFVGFENHGGRTLLDADATPLGTSVVTGTGNNGDDGFEGLIYKGVIGTYLHGPALPKNPELADWLIAHALERRGDTQAAALLPLKPLDDTYEHAAHDAAMKLLP
;
A
#
# COMPACT_ATOMS: atom_id res chain seq x y z
N MET A 1 5.45 -12.36 5.64
CA MET A 1 6.89 -12.15 5.91
C MET A 1 7.69 -12.22 4.61
N GLN A 2 7.67 -13.31 3.85
CA GLN A 2 8.42 -13.51 2.60
C GLN A 2 8.26 -12.36 1.60
N VAL A 3 7.02 -11.94 1.31
CA VAL A 3 6.76 -10.80 0.42
C VAL A 3 7.50 -9.54 0.88
N ARG A 4 7.48 -9.23 2.18
CA ARG A 4 8.19 -8.05 2.70
C ARG A 4 9.70 -8.14 2.52
N LEU A 5 10.28 -9.33 2.73
CA LEU A 5 11.71 -9.57 2.54
C LEU A 5 12.09 -9.48 1.06
N LYS A 6 11.28 -10.08 0.16
CA LYS A 6 11.46 -9.95 -1.29
C LYS A 6 11.51 -8.47 -1.72
N TYR A 7 10.53 -7.67 -1.28
CA TYR A 7 10.50 -6.24 -1.62
C TYR A 7 11.63 -5.43 -0.97
N ALA A 8 12.17 -5.91 0.15
CA ALA A 8 13.38 -5.35 0.73
C ALA A 8 14.67 -5.79 0.00
N GLY A 9 14.58 -6.68 -0.98
CA GLY A 9 15.73 -7.24 -1.68
C GLY A 9 16.54 -8.22 -0.82
N ILE A 10 15.89 -8.84 0.17
CA ILE A 10 16.52 -9.79 1.09
C ILE A 10 16.12 -11.20 0.65
N ASP A 11 17.12 -12.00 0.27
CA ASP A 11 16.93 -13.44 0.08
C ASP A 11 16.84 -14.11 1.46
N ALA A 12 15.75 -14.85 1.70
CA ALA A 12 15.47 -15.39 3.02
C ALA A 12 14.77 -16.74 2.97
N ALA A 13 15.28 -17.67 3.76
CA ALA A 13 14.58 -18.92 4.06
C ALA A 13 13.44 -18.70 5.05
N ILE A 14 12.36 -19.46 4.91
CA ILE A 14 11.28 -19.49 5.91
C ILE A 14 11.49 -20.66 6.83
N ILE A 15 11.60 -20.34 8.12
CA ILE A 15 11.57 -21.32 9.21
C ILE A 15 10.37 -20.95 10.09
N SER A 16 9.34 -21.79 10.11
CA SER A 16 8.08 -21.50 10.80
C SER A 16 8.15 -21.70 12.32
N ASP A 17 9.09 -22.51 12.79
CA ASP A 17 9.35 -22.77 14.20
C ASP A 17 10.41 -21.80 14.73
N VAL A 18 10.09 -21.11 15.83
CA VAL A 18 10.99 -20.06 16.39
C VAL A 18 12.26 -20.66 16.95
N ALA A 19 12.21 -21.82 17.60
CA ALA A 19 13.40 -22.46 18.16
C ALA A 19 14.34 -22.97 17.06
N GLN A 20 13.78 -23.53 15.97
CA GLN A 20 14.55 -23.94 14.79
C GLN A 20 15.15 -22.72 14.06
N ALA A 21 14.44 -21.60 13.99
CA ALA A 21 14.94 -20.38 13.40
C ALA A 21 16.14 -19.83 14.18
N ILE A 22 16.07 -19.81 15.51
CA ILE A 22 17.16 -19.39 16.39
C ILE A 22 18.36 -20.33 16.23
N GLY A 23 18.13 -21.66 16.19
CA GLY A 23 19.19 -22.65 15.99
C GLY A 23 19.92 -22.45 14.66
N ALA A 24 19.19 -22.29 13.55
CA ALA A 24 19.77 -22.05 12.24
C ALA A 24 20.56 -20.73 12.19
N MET A 25 20.08 -19.66 12.83
CA MET A 25 20.80 -18.39 12.93
C MET A 25 22.08 -18.52 13.75
N ALA A 26 22.06 -19.27 14.85
CA ALA A 26 23.22 -19.51 15.68
C ALA A 26 24.29 -20.34 14.96
N ASP A 27 23.88 -21.32 14.17
CA ASP A 27 24.79 -22.15 13.38
C ASP A 27 25.47 -21.35 12.24
N GLU A 28 24.75 -20.44 11.59
CA GLU A 28 25.30 -19.58 10.54
C GLU A 28 26.17 -18.45 11.09
N ALA A 29 25.80 -17.89 12.25
CA ALA A 29 26.54 -16.78 12.85
C ALA A 29 27.90 -17.20 13.41
N ALA A 30 28.09 -18.48 13.75
CA ALA A 30 29.31 -19.01 14.39
C ALA A 30 29.75 -18.16 15.60
N ASP A 31 30.74 -17.29 15.40
CA ASP A 31 31.24 -16.37 16.43
C ASP A 31 30.81 -14.91 16.21
N ASP A 32 29.88 -14.66 15.29
CA ASP A 32 29.43 -13.33 14.93
C ASP A 32 28.06 -12.99 15.56
N THR A 33 27.65 -11.74 15.43
CA THR A 33 26.38 -11.25 15.95
C THR A 33 25.29 -11.35 14.89
N PHE A 34 24.16 -11.95 15.22
CA PHE A 34 22.98 -11.92 14.35
C PHE A 34 21.90 -10.97 14.87
N TYR A 35 21.07 -10.48 13.97
CA TYR A 35 19.96 -9.58 14.28
C TYR A 35 18.64 -10.25 13.96
N ALA A 36 17.73 -10.32 14.94
CA ALA A 36 16.37 -10.82 14.73
C ALA A 36 15.38 -9.66 14.62
N VAL A 37 14.62 -9.61 13.50
CA VAL A 37 13.54 -8.64 13.29
C VAL A 37 12.21 -9.36 13.44
N ALA A 38 11.46 -9.04 14.48
CA ALA A 38 10.15 -9.63 14.75
C ALA A 38 9.03 -8.60 14.68
N ASN A 39 7.89 -8.99 14.13
CA ASN A 39 6.69 -8.17 14.21
C ASN A 39 6.04 -8.29 15.60
N TYR A 40 5.01 -7.48 15.86
CA TYR A 40 4.34 -7.42 17.17
C TYR A 40 3.83 -8.80 17.66
N THR A 41 3.40 -9.68 16.77
CA THR A 41 2.89 -11.02 17.13
C THR A 41 4.00 -12.06 17.29
N ALA A 42 5.11 -11.92 16.60
CA ALA A 42 6.26 -12.82 16.67
C ALA A 42 7.25 -12.44 17.78
N PHE A 43 7.22 -11.20 18.27
CA PHE A 43 8.16 -10.71 19.26
C PHE A 43 8.07 -11.44 20.61
N PRO A 44 6.88 -11.65 21.24
CA PRO A 44 6.81 -12.35 22.52
C PRO A 44 7.29 -13.80 22.47
N PRO A 45 6.94 -14.64 21.48
CA PRO A 45 7.51 -15.98 21.32
C PRO A 45 9.04 -15.95 21.16
N LEU A 46 9.56 -15.02 20.34
CA LEU A 46 11.00 -14.87 20.12
C LEU A 46 11.73 -14.52 21.42
N VAL A 47 11.24 -13.54 22.18
CA VAL A 47 11.83 -13.16 23.48
C VAL A 47 11.82 -14.32 24.45
N LYS A 48 10.72 -15.08 24.53
CA LYS A 48 10.60 -16.25 25.41
C LYS A 48 11.64 -17.32 25.10
N GLU A 49 11.90 -17.60 23.82
CA GLU A 49 12.92 -18.55 23.41
C GLU A 49 14.33 -18.02 23.71
N LEU A 50 14.61 -16.73 23.42
CA LEU A 50 15.89 -16.08 23.72
C LEU A 50 16.18 -16.02 25.24
N ASP A 51 15.16 -15.78 26.08
CA ASP A 51 15.30 -15.80 27.54
C ASP A 51 15.65 -17.20 28.07
N GLY A 52 15.29 -18.25 27.34
CA GLY A 52 15.68 -19.64 27.62
C GLY A 52 17.15 -19.94 27.29
N LEU A 53 17.79 -19.12 26.47
CA LEU A 53 19.20 -19.25 26.09
C LEU A 53 20.07 -18.45 27.09
N LYS A 54 20.64 -19.13 28.06
CA LYS A 54 21.50 -18.51 29.09
C LYS A 54 22.67 -17.74 28.47
N GLY A 55 22.62 -16.41 28.53
CA GLY A 55 23.70 -15.52 28.14
C GLY A 55 23.32 -14.40 27.16
N ALA A 56 22.11 -14.38 26.63
CA ALA A 56 21.67 -13.31 25.76
C ALA A 56 21.12 -12.12 26.57
N ASP A 57 21.79 -10.96 26.47
CA ASP A 57 21.29 -9.71 27.03
C ASP A 57 20.15 -9.19 26.15
N ALA A 58 18.90 -9.28 26.64
CA ALA A 58 17.69 -8.84 25.94
C ALA A 58 17.66 -7.35 25.59
N ALA A 59 18.46 -6.52 26.25
CA ALA A 59 18.56 -5.08 25.98
C ALA A 59 19.27 -4.78 24.66
N THR A 60 20.15 -5.66 24.20
CA THR A 60 20.91 -5.49 22.95
C THR A 60 20.08 -5.81 21.70
N VAL A 61 19.04 -6.62 21.83
CA VAL A 61 18.17 -7.04 20.71
C VAL A 61 17.19 -5.92 20.27
N ALA A 62 16.88 -4.98 21.16
CA ALA A 62 15.86 -3.95 20.91
C ALA A 62 16.31 -2.74 20.09
N ALA A 63 17.60 -2.56 19.89
CA ALA A 63 18.12 -1.26 19.52
C ALA A 63 18.85 -1.16 18.18
N ARG A 64 18.47 -1.71 17.09
CA ARG A 64 18.95 -1.23 15.76
C ARG A 64 18.41 -2.03 14.57
N ALA A 65 17.14 -2.01 14.32
CA ALA A 65 16.61 -2.34 13.00
C ALA A 65 16.30 -1.05 12.20
N ALA A 66 17.35 -0.35 11.84
CA ALA A 66 17.26 0.59 10.73
C ALA A 66 17.99 -0.04 9.55
N VAL A 67 17.36 -0.98 8.88
CA VAL A 67 17.73 -1.28 7.50
C VAL A 67 17.29 -0.07 6.70
N ARG A 68 18.22 0.83 6.42
CA ARG A 68 18.10 1.75 5.31
C ARG A 68 18.05 0.87 4.07
N ALA A 69 16.86 0.66 3.54
CA ALA A 69 16.73 0.30 2.15
C ALA A 69 17.27 1.49 1.36
N ASP A 70 18.54 1.40 0.96
CA ASP A 70 19.07 2.26 -0.08
C ASP A 70 18.37 1.83 -1.38
N GLY A 71 17.24 2.51 -1.67
CA GLY A 71 16.25 2.09 -2.66
C GLY A 71 16.66 2.32 -4.11
N SER A 72 17.90 2.66 -4.40
CA SER A 72 18.31 3.08 -5.75
C SER A 72 18.91 1.97 -6.63
N ALA A 73 19.16 0.78 -6.12
CA ALA A 73 19.77 -0.28 -6.91
C ALA A 73 18.69 -1.13 -7.61
N LEU A 74 18.69 -1.09 -8.94
CA LEU A 74 18.04 -2.11 -9.77
C LEU A 74 18.55 -3.50 -9.35
N PRO A 75 17.72 -4.56 -9.41
CA PRO A 75 18.17 -5.93 -9.19
C PRO A 75 19.37 -6.21 -10.10
N VAL A 76 20.39 -6.88 -9.55
CA VAL A 76 21.61 -7.19 -10.29
C VAL A 76 21.26 -7.96 -11.57
N GLY A 77 21.69 -7.42 -12.72
CA GLY A 77 21.53 -8.08 -14.04
C GLY A 77 20.34 -7.60 -14.87
N ILE A 78 19.51 -6.67 -14.39
CA ILE A 78 18.45 -6.07 -15.22
C ILE A 78 18.94 -4.76 -15.80
N ALA A 79 19.02 -4.70 -17.13
CA ALA A 79 19.36 -3.43 -17.80
C ALA A 79 18.20 -2.44 -17.70
N PRO A 80 18.47 -1.17 -17.37
CA PRO A 80 17.46 -0.13 -17.38
C PRO A 80 16.83 0.02 -18.78
N VAL A 81 15.51 0.20 -18.82
CA VAL A 81 14.83 0.61 -20.05
C VAL A 81 15.00 2.10 -20.25
N GLU A 82 15.10 2.52 -21.50
CA GLU A 82 15.17 3.95 -21.83
C GLU A 82 13.77 4.57 -21.73
N LEU A 83 13.62 5.56 -20.87
CA LEU A 83 12.45 6.44 -20.78
C LEU A 83 12.92 7.89 -20.90
N SER A 84 12.05 8.76 -21.41
CA SER A 84 12.28 10.21 -21.51
C SER A 84 12.61 10.85 -20.16
N ARG A 85 12.03 10.29 -19.09
CA ARG A 85 12.32 10.58 -17.68
C ARG A 85 11.94 9.36 -16.82
N PRO A 86 12.50 9.21 -15.60
CA PRO A 86 12.02 8.20 -14.66
C PRO A 86 10.52 8.30 -14.41
N LEU A 87 9.86 7.18 -14.11
CA LEU A 87 8.49 7.17 -13.62
C LEU A 87 8.48 7.86 -12.24
N ARG A 88 7.66 8.91 -12.09
CA ARG A 88 7.58 9.72 -10.89
C ARG A 88 6.42 9.29 -10.00
N ILE A 89 6.74 8.77 -8.81
CA ILE A 89 5.77 8.48 -7.76
C ILE A 89 5.79 9.64 -6.76
N VAL A 90 4.65 10.24 -6.50
CA VAL A 90 4.50 11.27 -5.47
C VAL A 90 3.77 10.66 -4.27
N TYR A 91 4.47 10.54 -3.14
CA TYR A 91 3.92 10.03 -1.89
C TYR A 91 3.50 11.20 -1.00
N LEU A 92 2.19 11.36 -0.83
CA LEU A 92 1.62 12.49 -0.08
C LEU A 92 1.51 12.17 1.40
N TYR A 93 2.06 13.07 2.22
CA TYR A 93 1.94 13.09 3.68
C TYR A 93 2.36 11.78 4.36
N PRO A 94 3.55 11.21 4.06
CA PRO A 94 4.01 9.94 4.63
C PRO A 94 4.14 9.97 6.16
N ASP A 95 4.33 11.13 6.74
CA ASP A 95 4.40 11.39 8.17
C ASP A 95 3.03 11.39 8.88
N ALA A 96 1.94 11.63 8.15
CA ALA A 96 0.58 11.65 8.67
C ALA A 96 -0.27 10.45 8.19
N LEU A 97 -0.04 9.96 6.98
CA LEU A 97 -0.87 8.97 6.29
C LEU A 97 -0.14 7.65 6.08
N ASN A 98 0.24 6.97 7.17
CA ASN A 98 0.95 5.69 7.12
C ASN A 98 0.58 4.74 8.27
N LEU A 99 -0.66 4.83 8.74
CA LEU A 99 -1.10 4.17 9.98
C LEU A 99 -0.94 2.64 9.96
N TYR A 100 -1.20 2.00 8.82
CA TYR A 100 -1.08 0.55 8.63
C TYR A 100 0.11 0.13 7.78
N GLY A 101 1.13 1.00 7.68
CA GLY A 101 2.31 0.76 6.87
C GLY A 101 2.04 0.93 5.37
N ASP A 102 1.15 1.85 5.01
CA ASP A 102 0.73 2.09 3.62
C ASP A 102 1.89 2.54 2.72
N GLY A 103 2.99 3.06 3.30
CA GLY A 103 4.26 3.27 2.60
C GLY A 103 4.82 2.00 1.93
N GLY A 104 4.42 0.81 2.39
CA GLY A 104 4.74 -0.45 1.73
C GLY A 104 4.15 -0.58 0.32
N ASN A 105 3.09 0.19 -0.01
CA ASN A 105 2.57 0.25 -1.38
C ASN A 105 3.53 1.00 -2.31
N VAL A 106 4.16 2.08 -1.83
CA VAL A 106 5.20 2.80 -2.58
C VAL A 106 6.38 1.90 -2.86
N ILE A 107 6.87 1.17 -1.84
CA ILE A 107 7.95 0.19 -2.00
C ILE A 107 7.57 -0.89 -3.02
N ALA A 108 6.32 -1.36 -3.01
CA ALA A 108 5.84 -2.34 -3.98
C ALA A 108 5.92 -1.79 -5.41
N LEU A 109 5.42 -0.58 -5.65
CA LEU A 109 5.49 0.07 -6.97
C LEU A 109 6.93 0.25 -7.44
N GLU A 110 7.82 0.77 -6.57
CA GLU A 110 9.24 0.94 -6.89
C GLU A 110 9.91 -0.38 -7.29
N ARG A 111 9.72 -1.43 -6.48
CA ARG A 111 10.35 -2.72 -6.74
C ARG A 111 9.81 -3.39 -7.99
N ARG A 112 8.50 -3.34 -8.22
CA ARG A 112 7.90 -3.92 -9.43
C ARG A 112 8.36 -3.20 -10.71
N CYS A 113 8.56 -1.90 -10.64
CA CYS A 113 9.21 -1.13 -11.71
C CYS A 113 10.67 -1.54 -11.88
N ALA A 114 11.45 -1.57 -10.79
CA ALA A 114 12.87 -1.92 -10.82
C ALA A 114 13.12 -3.34 -11.37
N TRP A 115 12.28 -4.32 -11.02
CA TRP A 115 12.35 -5.68 -11.56
C TRP A 115 12.04 -5.77 -13.06
N ARG A 116 11.45 -4.72 -13.63
CA ARG A 116 11.24 -4.56 -15.08
C ARG A 116 12.25 -3.64 -15.75
N GLY A 117 13.23 -3.15 -14.99
CA GLY A 117 14.20 -2.17 -15.47
C GLY A 117 13.64 -0.76 -15.67
N ILE A 118 12.42 -0.48 -15.19
CA ILE A 118 11.77 0.84 -15.29
C ILE A 118 12.38 1.76 -14.24
N PRO A 119 13.07 2.85 -14.64
CA PRO A 119 13.63 3.80 -13.67
C PRO A 119 12.50 4.55 -12.95
N VAL A 120 12.61 4.67 -11.63
CA VAL A 120 11.62 5.33 -10.76
C VAL A 120 12.28 6.41 -9.93
N ARG A 121 11.53 7.49 -9.68
CA ARG A 121 11.83 8.49 -8.65
C ARG A 121 10.63 8.62 -7.73
N VAL A 122 10.87 8.53 -6.42
CA VAL A 122 9.85 8.80 -5.40
C VAL A 122 10.11 10.16 -4.79
N ASP A 123 9.10 11.02 -4.82
CA ASP A 123 9.10 12.31 -4.17
C ASP A 123 8.09 12.27 -3.01
N GLU A 124 8.55 12.48 -1.80
CA GLU A 124 7.67 12.67 -0.63
C GLU A 124 7.25 14.13 -0.55
N VAL A 125 5.96 14.37 -0.32
CA VAL A 125 5.41 15.70 -0.02
C VAL A 125 4.86 15.67 1.39
N ARG A 126 5.51 16.38 2.31
CA ARG A 126 5.17 16.42 3.73
C ARG A 126 4.22 17.57 4.05
N MET A 127 3.66 17.55 5.26
CA MET A 127 2.82 18.64 5.75
C MET A 127 3.57 19.98 5.69
N GLY A 128 2.91 21.01 5.12
CA GLY A 128 3.47 22.35 4.94
C GLY A 128 4.29 22.51 3.65
N GLU A 129 4.50 21.46 2.87
CA GLU A 129 5.22 21.55 1.59
C GLU A 129 4.28 21.83 0.42
N VAL A 130 4.82 22.43 -0.61
CA VAL A 130 4.04 22.76 -1.83
C VAL A 130 3.79 21.49 -2.63
N LEU A 131 2.52 21.18 -2.87
CA LEU A 131 2.12 20.09 -3.75
C LEU A 131 2.44 20.46 -5.21
N ASP A 132 3.29 19.64 -5.84
CA ASP A 132 3.57 19.68 -7.26
C ASP A 132 3.26 18.32 -7.88
N LEU A 133 2.17 18.27 -8.66
CA LEU A 133 1.74 17.09 -9.42
C LEU A 133 2.08 17.17 -10.91
N HIS A 134 2.78 18.23 -11.34
CA HIS A 134 3.30 18.29 -12.70
C HIS A 134 4.25 17.11 -12.94
N ASP A 135 4.07 16.40 -14.02
CA ASP A 135 4.82 15.18 -14.35
C ASP A 135 4.72 14.03 -13.29
N ALA A 136 3.79 14.10 -12.34
CA ALA A 136 3.49 12.93 -11.51
C ALA A 136 2.85 11.83 -12.36
N ASP A 137 3.43 10.63 -12.30
CA ASP A 137 2.89 9.47 -12.99
C ASP A 137 1.95 8.69 -12.08
N ILE A 138 2.34 8.50 -10.80
CA ILE A 138 1.52 7.86 -9.78
C ILE A 138 1.52 8.74 -8.53
N VAL A 139 0.35 8.91 -7.92
CA VAL A 139 0.19 9.56 -6.61
C VAL A 139 -0.27 8.50 -5.61
N MET A 140 0.31 8.50 -4.41
CA MET A 140 -0.04 7.61 -3.32
C MET A 140 -0.43 8.40 -2.08
N MET A 141 -1.59 8.05 -1.48
CA MET A 141 -2.08 8.58 -0.22
C MET A 141 -2.51 7.43 0.69
N GLY A 142 -1.90 7.29 1.85
CA GLY A 142 -2.24 6.25 2.82
C GLY A 142 -3.39 6.61 3.74
N GLY A 143 -3.67 5.73 4.72
CA GLY A 143 -4.61 5.99 5.81
C GLY A 143 -3.94 6.65 7.01
N GLY A 144 -4.69 7.45 7.75
CA GLY A 144 -4.24 8.14 8.96
C GLY A 144 -5.24 8.04 10.10
N SER A 145 -4.84 8.52 11.30
CA SER A 145 -5.77 8.73 12.38
C SER A 145 -6.74 9.87 12.05
N ASP A 146 -7.89 9.94 12.73
CA ASP A 146 -8.86 11.03 12.54
C ASP A 146 -8.21 12.42 12.65
N ARG A 147 -7.28 12.59 13.61
CA ARG A 147 -6.55 13.83 13.80
C ARG A 147 -5.65 14.18 12.61
N ASP A 148 -4.90 13.20 12.13
CA ASP A 148 -3.96 13.40 11.03
C ASP A 148 -4.73 13.62 9.71
N GLN A 149 -5.82 12.88 9.52
CA GLN A 149 -6.73 13.05 8.38
C GLN A 149 -7.33 14.48 8.34
N LEU A 150 -7.71 15.04 9.49
CA LEU A 150 -8.22 16.41 9.56
C LEU A 150 -7.15 17.45 9.18
N ALA A 151 -5.92 17.27 9.67
CA ALA A 151 -4.82 18.16 9.34
C ALA A 151 -4.50 18.13 7.84
N VAL A 152 -4.43 16.93 7.26
CA VAL A 152 -4.25 16.74 5.82
C VAL A 152 -5.40 17.32 5.00
N ALA A 153 -6.66 17.16 5.47
CA ALA A 153 -7.82 17.71 4.78
C ALA A 153 -7.72 19.23 4.61
N HIS A 154 -7.36 19.94 5.69
CA HIS A 154 -7.19 21.40 5.65
C HIS A 154 -6.14 21.84 4.61
N GLU A 155 -5.02 21.14 4.56
CA GLU A 155 -3.93 21.48 3.65
C GLU A 155 -4.26 21.12 2.21
N LEU A 156 -4.84 19.93 2.00
CA LEU A 156 -5.13 19.43 0.66
C LEU A 156 -6.31 20.16 0.02
N LEU A 157 -7.30 20.60 0.80
CA LEU A 157 -8.41 21.45 0.33
C LEU A 157 -7.92 22.77 -0.24
N ALA A 158 -6.87 23.37 0.35
CA ALA A 158 -6.25 24.58 -0.18
C ALA A 158 -5.57 24.35 -1.55
N GLN A 159 -5.32 23.11 -1.92
CA GLN A 159 -4.67 22.70 -3.17
C GLN A 159 -5.60 21.83 -4.06
N LYS A 160 -6.91 21.85 -3.77
CA LYS A 160 -7.94 21.05 -4.42
C LYS A 160 -7.85 21.08 -5.95
N ASP A 161 -7.66 22.26 -6.55
CA ASP A 161 -7.63 22.42 -8.00
C ASP A 161 -6.48 21.64 -8.64
N LYS A 162 -5.33 21.49 -7.96
CA LYS A 162 -4.20 20.70 -8.45
C LYS A 162 -4.54 19.22 -8.48
N VAL A 163 -5.17 18.73 -7.40
CA VAL A 163 -5.60 17.32 -7.33
C VAL A 163 -6.70 17.05 -8.35
N ALA A 164 -7.67 17.95 -8.47
CA ALA A 164 -8.75 17.83 -9.44
C ALA A 164 -8.20 17.81 -10.88
N ALA A 165 -7.29 18.72 -11.23
CA ALA A 165 -6.66 18.73 -12.54
C ALA A 165 -5.90 17.43 -12.84
N TYR A 166 -5.16 16.89 -11.86
CA TYR A 166 -4.43 15.64 -11.99
C TYR A 166 -5.36 14.44 -12.22
N VAL A 167 -6.45 14.37 -11.45
CA VAL A 167 -7.47 13.31 -11.57
C VAL A 167 -8.20 13.41 -12.91
N GLU A 168 -8.61 14.61 -13.31
CA GLU A 168 -9.34 14.84 -14.56
C GLU A 168 -8.49 14.55 -15.80
N ASP A 169 -7.18 14.74 -15.72
CA ASP A 169 -6.20 14.36 -16.74
C ASP A 169 -5.89 12.84 -16.73
N GLY A 170 -6.57 12.04 -15.92
CA GLY A 170 -6.39 10.59 -15.84
C GLY A 170 -5.17 10.16 -15.05
N GLY A 171 -4.70 10.95 -14.09
CA GLY A 171 -3.57 10.59 -13.23
C GLY A 171 -3.82 9.33 -12.42
N SER A 172 -2.81 8.44 -12.33
CA SER A 172 -2.90 7.25 -11.47
C SER A 172 -2.78 7.65 -10.00
N LEU A 173 -3.82 7.40 -9.19
CA LEU A 173 -3.83 7.74 -7.78
C LEU A 173 -4.37 6.58 -6.96
N LEU A 174 -3.62 6.15 -5.94
CA LEU A 174 -4.08 5.19 -4.94
C LEU A 174 -4.34 5.91 -3.63
N ALA A 175 -5.59 5.93 -3.17
CA ALA A 175 -6.01 6.54 -1.91
C ALA A 175 -6.60 5.48 -0.98
N ILE A 176 -6.06 5.38 0.24
CA ILE A 176 -6.45 4.35 1.19
C ILE A 176 -7.18 4.96 2.37
N CYS A 177 -8.34 4.39 2.72
CA CYS A 177 -9.14 4.67 3.92
C CYS A 177 -9.49 6.16 4.07
N GLY A 178 -8.86 6.87 5.01
CA GLY A 178 -9.11 8.29 5.22
C GLY A 178 -8.85 9.16 3.99
N SER A 179 -7.84 8.83 3.21
CA SER A 179 -7.56 9.50 1.94
C SER A 179 -8.63 9.22 0.89
N TYR A 180 -9.14 7.99 0.83
CA TYR A 180 -10.28 7.66 -0.03
C TYR A 180 -11.52 8.49 0.33
N GLN A 181 -11.83 8.59 1.63
CA GLN A 181 -12.93 9.44 2.12
C GLN A 181 -12.73 10.91 1.74
N LEU A 182 -11.51 11.42 1.86
CA LEU A 182 -11.16 12.82 1.55
C LEU A 182 -11.32 13.16 0.06
N LEU A 183 -11.12 12.19 -0.84
CA LEU A 183 -11.36 12.41 -2.27
C LEU A 183 -12.84 12.61 -2.62
N GLY A 184 -13.77 12.08 -1.80
CA GLY A 184 -15.22 12.24 -1.96
C GLY A 184 -15.69 13.67 -1.69
N ARG A 185 -17.01 13.88 -1.75
CA ARG A 185 -17.62 15.19 -1.51
C ARG A 185 -17.53 15.61 -0.05
N SER A 186 -17.71 14.67 0.86
CA SER A 186 -17.64 14.91 2.30
C SER A 186 -17.49 13.60 3.07
N TYR A 187 -17.03 13.72 4.30
CA TYR A 187 -16.99 12.60 5.26
C TYR A 187 -17.25 13.12 6.68
N TYR A 188 -17.43 12.21 7.65
CA TYR A 188 -17.75 12.56 9.02
C TYR A 188 -16.62 12.16 9.98
N MET A 189 -16.27 13.08 10.87
CA MET A 189 -15.46 12.85 12.07
C MET A 189 -16.30 13.07 13.32
N GLY A 190 -16.69 12.01 13.99
CA GLY A 190 -17.69 12.09 15.05
C GLY A 190 -18.98 12.70 14.51
N GLU A 191 -19.43 13.82 15.06
CA GLU A 191 -20.62 14.55 14.62
C GLU A 191 -20.34 15.61 13.54
N ASN A 192 -19.05 15.90 13.27
CA ASN A 192 -18.68 16.97 12.36
C ASN A 192 -18.61 16.46 10.93
N ARG A 193 -19.36 17.10 10.04
CA ARG A 193 -19.22 16.91 8.59
C ARG A 193 -18.03 17.71 8.10
N ILE A 194 -17.10 17.04 7.45
CA ILE A 194 -15.90 17.61 6.86
C ILE A 194 -16.06 17.62 5.34
N GLU A 195 -15.76 18.76 4.73
CA GLU A 195 -15.72 18.87 3.27
C GLU A 195 -14.57 18.03 2.71
N GLY A 196 -14.83 17.29 1.64
CA GLY A 196 -13.83 16.57 0.87
C GLY A 196 -13.44 17.31 -0.41
N LEU A 197 -12.55 16.72 -1.16
CA LEU A 197 -12.08 17.29 -2.44
C LEU A 197 -13.17 17.25 -3.53
N GLY A 198 -14.12 16.33 -3.45
CA GLY A 198 -15.19 16.17 -4.44
C GLY A 198 -14.68 15.79 -5.82
N VAL A 199 -13.57 15.07 -5.89
CA VAL A 199 -12.95 14.61 -7.16
C VAL A 199 -13.41 13.22 -7.57
N ILE A 200 -14.12 12.52 -6.69
CA ILE A 200 -14.77 11.23 -6.98
C ILE A 200 -16.24 11.27 -6.61
N ALA A 201 -17.04 10.45 -7.28
CA ALA A 201 -18.50 10.36 -7.13
C ALA A 201 -18.89 9.50 -5.90
N ALA A 202 -18.54 9.98 -4.71
CA ALA A 202 -18.81 9.31 -3.45
C ALA A 202 -19.00 10.30 -2.30
N GLU A 203 -19.70 9.84 -1.26
CA GLU A 203 -19.83 10.53 0.02
C GLU A 203 -19.67 9.52 1.15
N THR A 204 -18.99 9.90 2.23
CA THR A 204 -18.84 9.04 3.40
C THR A 204 -19.68 9.57 4.54
N VAL A 205 -20.65 8.78 4.99
CA VAL A 205 -21.50 9.07 6.13
C VAL A 205 -20.98 8.37 7.38
N ARG A 206 -21.45 8.80 8.56
CA ARG A 206 -21.09 8.18 9.83
C ARG A 206 -21.76 6.81 9.96
N GLY A 207 -20.98 5.80 10.35
CA GLY A 207 -21.50 4.51 10.81
C GLY A 207 -21.80 4.50 12.30
N SER A 208 -22.59 3.51 12.75
CA SER A 208 -22.88 3.28 14.17
C SER A 208 -21.69 2.69 14.93
N ASP A 209 -20.84 1.97 14.24
CA ASP A 209 -19.72 1.18 14.73
C ASP A 209 -18.56 1.22 13.74
N ARG A 210 -17.43 0.59 14.06
CA ARG A 210 -16.33 0.41 13.14
C ARG A 210 -16.43 -0.93 12.43
N LEU A 211 -16.22 -0.91 11.11
CA LEU A 211 -16.03 -2.10 10.31
C LEU A 211 -14.56 -2.51 10.39
N ILE A 212 -14.28 -3.68 10.98
CA ILE A 212 -12.93 -4.17 11.24
C ILE A 212 -12.85 -5.64 10.89
N GLY A 213 -11.95 -6.01 10.01
CA GLY A 213 -11.72 -7.41 9.69
C GLY A 213 -10.89 -7.62 8.44
N ASN A 214 -10.65 -8.89 8.14
CA ASN A 214 -10.10 -9.25 6.84
C ASN A 214 -11.21 -9.15 5.79
N VAL A 215 -10.86 -8.67 4.62
CA VAL A 215 -11.77 -8.44 3.51
C VAL A 215 -11.24 -9.06 2.23
N ALA A 216 -12.12 -9.67 1.45
CA ALA A 216 -11.85 -10.11 0.09
C ALA A 216 -12.98 -9.66 -0.83
N VAL A 217 -12.62 -9.15 -2.00
CA VAL A 217 -13.57 -8.59 -2.96
C VAL A 217 -13.27 -9.05 -4.38
N LYS A 218 -14.29 -9.47 -5.11
CA LYS A 218 -14.18 -9.70 -6.54
C LYS A 218 -14.03 -8.36 -7.27
N THR A 219 -13.23 -8.37 -8.31
CA THR A 219 -12.91 -7.18 -9.11
C THR A 219 -12.85 -7.56 -10.59
N ASP A 220 -13.07 -6.57 -11.46
CA ASP A 220 -12.87 -6.74 -12.90
C ASP A 220 -11.41 -6.52 -13.33
N LEU A 221 -10.52 -6.12 -12.39
CA LEU A 221 -9.11 -5.88 -12.67
C LEU A 221 -8.24 -7.14 -12.57
N ALA A 222 -8.74 -8.22 -11.94
CA ALA A 222 -8.01 -9.46 -11.73
C ALA A 222 -8.94 -10.67 -11.70
N PRO A 223 -8.44 -11.88 -12.07
CA PRO A 223 -9.24 -13.10 -11.98
C PRO A 223 -9.49 -13.55 -10.53
N GLU A 224 -8.54 -13.26 -9.63
CA GLU A 224 -8.66 -13.58 -8.21
C GLU A 224 -9.17 -12.36 -7.41
N PRO A 225 -9.91 -12.58 -6.31
CA PRO A 225 -10.38 -11.49 -5.46
C PRO A 225 -9.20 -10.68 -4.89
N PHE A 226 -9.34 -9.35 -4.76
CA PHE A 226 -8.39 -8.58 -3.97
C PHE A 226 -8.62 -8.81 -2.48
N VAL A 227 -7.51 -8.86 -1.72
CA VAL A 227 -7.52 -9.11 -0.28
C VAL A 227 -6.90 -7.95 0.51
N GLY A 228 -7.43 -7.69 1.69
CA GLY A 228 -6.92 -6.65 2.59
C GLY A 228 -7.43 -6.80 4.00
N PHE A 229 -7.20 -5.76 4.78
CA PHE A 229 -7.75 -5.58 6.11
C PHE A 229 -8.48 -4.25 6.13
N GLU A 230 -9.76 -4.24 6.51
CA GLU A 230 -10.56 -3.03 6.66
C GLU A 230 -10.62 -2.59 8.12
N ASN A 231 -10.54 -1.27 8.38
CA ASN A 231 -10.75 -0.69 9.70
C ASN A 231 -11.21 0.76 9.58
N HIS A 232 -12.50 0.97 9.41
CA HIS A 232 -13.07 2.31 9.23
C HIS A 232 -14.43 2.48 9.93
N GLY A 233 -14.71 3.70 10.37
CA GLY A 233 -15.98 4.07 10.99
C GLY A 233 -16.98 4.69 10.01
N GLY A 234 -16.49 5.18 8.87
CA GLY A 234 -17.32 5.75 7.81
C GLY A 234 -18.03 4.67 6.98
N ARG A 235 -19.14 5.05 6.36
CA ARG A 235 -19.85 4.26 5.35
C ARG A 235 -19.80 5.07 4.07
N THR A 236 -19.00 4.59 3.11
CA THR A 236 -18.89 5.25 1.81
C THR A 236 -20.02 4.80 0.90
N LEU A 237 -20.76 5.77 0.42
CA LEU A 237 -21.87 5.60 -0.51
C LEU A 237 -21.41 6.08 -1.88
N LEU A 238 -21.48 5.22 -2.86
CA LEU A 238 -21.16 5.53 -4.24
C LEU A 238 -22.38 6.12 -4.94
N ASP A 239 -22.15 7.07 -5.85
CA ASP A 239 -23.23 7.53 -6.74
C ASP A 239 -23.61 6.42 -7.73
N ALA A 240 -24.79 6.49 -8.29
CA ALA A 240 -25.35 5.43 -9.11
C ALA A 240 -24.55 5.11 -10.40
N ASP A 241 -23.75 6.06 -10.86
CA ASP A 241 -22.89 5.96 -12.04
C ASP A 241 -21.40 5.73 -11.69
N ALA A 242 -21.07 5.63 -10.40
CA ALA A 242 -19.72 5.33 -9.95
C ALA A 242 -19.38 3.84 -10.15
N THR A 243 -18.14 3.57 -10.50
CA THR A 243 -17.64 2.21 -10.69
C THR A 243 -16.94 1.74 -9.41
N PRO A 244 -17.41 0.68 -8.72
CA PRO A 244 -16.71 0.13 -7.57
C PRO A 244 -15.42 -0.58 -8.01
N LEU A 245 -14.39 -0.56 -7.16
CA LEU A 245 -13.19 -1.37 -7.33
C LEU A 245 -13.50 -2.86 -7.13
N GLY A 246 -14.21 -3.17 -6.06
CA GLY A 246 -14.74 -4.48 -5.74
C GLY A 246 -16.22 -4.54 -6.11
N THR A 247 -16.56 -5.37 -7.08
CA THR A 247 -17.94 -5.54 -7.60
C THR A 247 -18.78 -6.48 -6.73
N SER A 248 -18.15 -7.25 -5.84
CA SER A 248 -18.81 -8.09 -4.85
C SER A 248 -17.88 -8.41 -3.69
N VAL A 249 -18.30 -8.07 -2.48
CA VAL A 249 -17.62 -8.48 -1.25
C VAL A 249 -17.83 -9.99 -1.06
N VAL A 250 -16.73 -10.74 -1.04
CA VAL A 250 -16.72 -12.19 -0.77
C VAL A 250 -16.75 -12.42 0.74
N THR A 251 -15.97 -11.64 1.46
CA THR A 251 -15.89 -11.63 2.93
C THR A 251 -15.50 -10.24 3.39
N GLY A 252 -15.94 -9.84 4.57
CA GLY A 252 -15.78 -8.49 5.11
C GLY A 252 -17.02 -7.65 4.86
N THR A 253 -16.88 -6.34 4.92
CA THR A 253 -17.99 -5.40 4.86
C THR A 253 -17.90 -4.41 3.70
N GLY A 254 -16.69 -4.14 3.20
CA GLY A 254 -16.49 -3.23 2.07
C GLY A 254 -16.81 -1.78 2.41
N ASN A 255 -17.33 -1.03 1.45
CA ASN A 255 -17.58 0.40 1.56
C ASN A 255 -18.50 0.78 2.73
N ASN A 256 -19.55 0.00 2.97
CA ASN A 256 -20.59 0.39 3.94
C ASN A 256 -21.28 -0.78 4.66
N GLY A 257 -21.02 -2.03 4.25
CA GLY A 257 -21.60 -3.23 4.84
C GLY A 257 -22.98 -3.60 4.30
N ASP A 258 -23.55 -2.84 3.38
CA ASP A 258 -24.93 -3.00 2.90
C ASP A 258 -25.00 -3.32 1.40
N ASP A 259 -24.26 -2.60 0.56
CA ASP A 259 -24.38 -2.69 -0.91
C ASP A 259 -23.51 -3.79 -1.54
N GLY A 260 -22.59 -4.37 -0.77
CA GLY A 260 -21.69 -5.42 -1.26
C GLY A 260 -20.54 -4.92 -2.14
N PHE A 261 -20.30 -3.62 -2.21
CA PHE A 261 -19.21 -3.02 -2.96
C PHE A 261 -18.02 -2.65 -2.05
N GLU A 262 -16.85 -2.56 -2.66
CA GLU A 262 -15.63 -2.07 -2.01
C GLU A 262 -14.91 -1.10 -2.94
N GLY A 263 -14.42 0.01 -2.35
CA GLY A 263 -13.65 1.00 -3.07
C GLY A 263 -14.38 1.66 -4.23
N LEU A 264 -13.60 2.35 -5.07
CA LEU A 264 -14.07 3.04 -6.26
C LEU A 264 -12.94 3.12 -7.28
N ILE A 265 -13.29 3.05 -8.56
CA ILE A 265 -12.43 3.39 -9.69
C ILE A 265 -13.02 4.62 -10.39
N TYR A 266 -12.20 5.64 -10.61
CA TYR A 266 -12.55 6.78 -11.45
C TYR A 266 -11.33 7.20 -12.28
N LYS A 267 -11.40 7.01 -13.61
CA LYS A 267 -10.24 7.20 -14.50
C LYS A 267 -9.03 6.41 -13.96
N GLY A 268 -7.93 7.06 -13.56
CA GLY A 268 -6.76 6.44 -12.94
C GLY A 268 -6.80 6.38 -11.41
N VAL A 269 -7.89 6.83 -10.78
CA VAL A 269 -8.02 6.85 -9.31
C VAL A 269 -8.55 5.52 -8.81
N ILE A 270 -7.87 4.97 -7.81
CA ILE A 270 -8.34 3.87 -6.97
C ILE A 270 -8.50 4.39 -5.55
N GLY A 271 -9.73 4.42 -5.06
CA GLY A 271 -10.04 4.62 -3.65
C GLY A 271 -10.42 3.29 -3.00
N THR A 272 -9.90 2.95 -1.82
CA THR A 272 -10.15 1.64 -1.20
C THR A 272 -9.97 1.67 0.30
N TYR A 273 -10.62 0.72 1.00
CA TYR A 273 -10.39 0.42 2.42
C TYR A 273 -9.42 -0.75 2.64
N LEU A 274 -8.82 -1.30 1.58
CA LEU A 274 -7.86 -2.39 1.67
C LEU A 274 -6.53 -1.92 2.27
N HIS A 275 -6.31 -2.21 3.54
CA HIS A 275 -5.07 -1.92 4.25
C HIS A 275 -4.08 -3.09 4.26
N GLY A 276 -2.85 -2.76 4.74
CA GLY A 276 -1.91 -3.66 5.27
C GLY A 276 -0.73 -4.20 4.49
N PRO A 277 0.09 -3.44 3.76
CA PRO A 277 -0.20 -2.72 2.53
C PRO A 277 -0.90 -3.60 1.49
N ALA A 278 -1.76 -3.00 0.66
CA ALA A 278 -2.61 -3.74 -0.27
C ALA A 278 -1.81 -4.36 -1.44
N LEU A 279 -0.93 -3.58 -2.07
CA LEU A 279 -0.27 -3.95 -3.33
C LEU A 279 0.60 -5.22 -3.27
N PRO A 280 1.38 -5.48 -2.19
CA PRO A 280 2.17 -6.72 -2.11
C PRO A 280 1.35 -8.02 -2.04
N LYS A 281 0.05 -7.94 -1.78
CA LYS A 281 -0.85 -9.11 -1.76
C LYS A 281 -1.79 -9.15 -2.98
N ASN A 282 -1.82 -8.08 -3.75
CA ASN A 282 -2.63 -7.90 -4.94
C ASN A 282 -1.73 -7.34 -6.05
N PRO A 283 -0.80 -8.17 -6.57
CA PRO A 283 0.20 -7.71 -7.54
C PRO A 283 -0.43 -7.18 -8.83
N GLU A 284 -1.61 -7.66 -9.21
CA GLU A 284 -2.35 -7.21 -10.37
C GLU A 284 -2.79 -5.74 -10.22
N LEU A 285 -3.17 -5.31 -9.00
CA LEU A 285 -3.52 -3.92 -8.73
C LEU A 285 -2.29 -3.00 -8.84
N ALA A 286 -1.13 -3.48 -8.37
CA ALA A 286 0.12 -2.73 -8.53
C ALA A 286 0.50 -2.58 -10.00
N ASP A 287 0.38 -3.66 -10.77
CA ASP A 287 0.68 -3.66 -12.20
C ASP A 287 -0.32 -2.82 -13.00
N TRP A 288 -1.59 -2.83 -12.61
CA TRP A 288 -2.59 -1.95 -13.20
C TRP A 288 -2.23 -0.47 -13.03
N LEU A 289 -1.82 -0.05 -11.82
CA LEU A 289 -1.41 1.34 -11.55
C LEU A 289 -0.18 1.73 -12.39
N ILE A 290 0.80 0.85 -12.51
CA ILE A 290 2.01 1.09 -13.31
C ILE A 290 1.65 1.17 -14.80
N ALA A 291 0.86 0.22 -15.31
CA ALA A 291 0.45 0.20 -16.71
C ALA A 291 -0.34 1.45 -17.08
N HIS A 292 -1.34 1.82 -16.26
CA HIS A 292 -2.14 3.01 -16.47
C HIS A 292 -1.29 4.30 -16.49
N ALA A 293 -0.30 4.40 -15.59
CA ALA A 293 0.63 5.54 -15.56
C ALA A 293 1.48 5.62 -16.85
N LEU A 294 1.95 4.47 -17.36
CA LEU A 294 2.70 4.41 -18.62
C LEU A 294 1.83 4.73 -19.84
N GLU A 295 0.58 4.25 -19.87
CA GLU A 295 -0.39 4.58 -20.92
C GLU A 295 -0.67 6.09 -20.96
N ARG A 296 -0.94 6.69 -19.80
CA ARG A 296 -1.21 8.13 -19.69
C ARG A 296 -0.05 8.99 -20.17
N ARG A 297 1.20 8.58 -19.98
CA ARG A 297 2.37 9.30 -20.50
C ARG A 297 2.28 9.53 -22.00
N GLY A 298 1.78 8.58 -22.75
CA GLY A 298 1.55 8.67 -24.19
C GLY A 298 2.83 8.78 -25.03
N ASP A 299 4.02 8.67 -24.41
CA ASP A 299 5.27 8.64 -25.14
C ASP A 299 5.58 7.23 -25.69
N THR A 300 6.30 7.18 -26.81
CA THR A 300 6.61 5.92 -27.52
C THR A 300 7.40 4.94 -26.65
N GLN A 301 8.26 5.44 -25.77
CA GLN A 301 9.10 4.62 -24.90
C GLN A 301 8.26 3.97 -23.81
N ALA A 302 7.35 4.72 -23.18
CA ALA A 302 6.40 4.17 -22.20
C ALA A 302 5.46 3.14 -22.85
N ALA A 303 4.92 3.45 -24.02
CA ALA A 303 4.04 2.52 -24.77
C ALA A 303 4.74 1.21 -25.13
N ALA A 304 6.04 1.22 -25.39
CA ALA A 304 6.83 0.03 -25.71
C ALA A 304 6.99 -0.93 -24.51
N LEU A 305 6.67 -0.50 -23.28
CA LEU A 305 6.70 -1.33 -22.08
C LEU A 305 5.38 -2.07 -21.84
N LEU A 306 4.36 -1.81 -22.64
CA LEU A 306 3.04 -2.41 -22.50
C LEU A 306 2.81 -3.52 -23.54
N PRO A 307 2.16 -4.64 -23.17
CA PRO A 307 1.80 -4.99 -21.79
C PRO A 307 3.03 -5.21 -20.91
N LEU A 308 2.89 -4.94 -19.61
CA LEU A 308 3.99 -5.12 -18.66
C LEU A 308 4.54 -6.55 -18.70
N LYS A 309 5.88 -6.68 -18.68
CA LYS A 309 6.52 -7.98 -18.57
C LYS A 309 6.09 -8.68 -17.27
N PRO A 310 5.60 -9.93 -17.32
CA PRO A 310 5.26 -10.70 -16.13
C PRO A 310 6.45 -10.81 -15.15
N LEU A 311 6.15 -10.78 -13.86
CA LEU A 311 7.10 -11.04 -12.79
C LEU A 311 6.84 -12.42 -12.18
N ASP A 312 7.82 -12.91 -11.43
CA ASP A 312 7.60 -14.05 -10.54
C ASP A 312 6.89 -13.57 -9.27
N ASP A 313 5.58 -13.75 -9.22
CA ASP A 313 4.71 -13.35 -8.11
C ASP A 313 4.39 -14.52 -7.14
N THR A 314 5.25 -15.55 -7.12
CA THR A 314 5.05 -16.74 -6.25
C THR A 314 4.84 -16.37 -4.79
N TYR A 315 5.62 -15.40 -4.26
CA TYR A 315 5.49 -14.98 -2.86
C TYR A 315 4.28 -14.08 -2.62
N GLU A 316 3.93 -13.24 -3.58
CA GLU A 316 2.75 -12.39 -3.57
C GLU A 316 1.49 -13.25 -3.53
N HIS A 317 1.38 -14.23 -4.42
CA HIS A 317 0.26 -15.17 -4.45
C HIS A 317 0.22 -16.05 -3.19
N ALA A 318 1.35 -16.51 -2.66
CA ALA A 318 1.37 -17.23 -1.39
C ALA A 318 0.89 -16.36 -0.20
N ALA A 319 1.20 -15.06 -0.21
CA ALA A 319 0.71 -14.13 0.81
C ALA A 319 -0.77 -13.82 0.63
N HIS A 320 -1.26 -13.71 -0.60
CA HIS A 320 -2.67 -13.61 -0.94
C HIS A 320 -3.44 -14.84 -0.43
N ASP A 321 -3.00 -16.05 -0.78
CA ASP A 321 -3.62 -17.30 -0.35
C ASP A 321 -3.65 -17.46 1.17
N ALA A 322 -2.57 -17.01 1.84
CA ALA A 322 -2.53 -17.01 3.30
C ALA A 322 -3.57 -16.02 3.87
N ALA A 323 -3.77 -14.86 3.25
CA ALA A 323 -4.82 -13.93 3.64
C ALA A 323 -6.22 -14.52 3.42
N MET A 324 -6.46 -15.17 2.27
CA MET A 324 -7.73 -15.86 1.99
C MET A 324 -8.05 -16.94 3.02
N LYS A 325 -7.05 -17.68 3.53
CA LYS A 325 -7.24 -18.71 4.58
C LYS A 325 -7.55 -18.14 5.97
N LEU A 326 -7.29 -16.84 6.19
CA LEU A 326 -7.62 -16.14 7.43
C LEU A 326 -9.03 -15.51 7.40
N LEU A 327 -9.73 -15.65 6.30
CA LEU A 327 -11.13 -15.23 6.19
C LEU A 327 -12.02 -16.17 7.01
N PRO A 328 -13.08 -15.65 7.66
CA PRO A 328 -14.00 -16.44 8.48
C PRO A 328 -14.81 -17.45 7.65
#